data_0b471a30098cfb7cd377f40156b9de43
#
_entry.id   0b471a30098cfb7cd377f40156b9de43
#
_cell.length_a   1.000
_cell.length_b   1.000
_cell.length_c   1.000
_cell.angle_alpha   90.00
_cell.angle_beta   90.00
_cell.angle_gamma   90.00
#
_symmetry.space_group_name_H-M   'P 1'
#
loop_
_entity.id
_entity.type
_entity.pdbx_description
1 polymer ?
#
loop_
_entity_poly.entity_id
_entity_poly.type
_entity_poly.pdbx_seq_one_letter_code
_entity_poly.pdbx_strand_id
1 'polypeptide(L)'
;MTVEQFNKAKEIMEEKKELEEFLRVFNKGYRIRVVATEQSSTSLDRDREYSIPCKRESSLYNDISKSICDRLHLLNEELEKI
;
A
#
# COMPACT_ATOMS: atom_id res chain seq x y z
N MET A 1 -25.87 0.60 12.42
CA MET A 1 -24.85 1.05 11.43
C MET A 1 -25.53 1.54 10.17
N THR A 2 -25.20 2.75 9.72
CA THR A 2 -25.75 3.29 8.47
C THR A 2 -25.07 2.63 7.26
N VAL A 3 -25.68 2.76 6.09
CA VAL A 3 -25.10 2.27 4.83
C VAL A 3 -23.74 2.92 4.55
N GLU A 4 -23.63 4.21 4.84
CA GLU A 4 -22.36 4.96 4.67
C GLU A 4 -21.27 4.43 5.58
N GLN A 5 -21.58 4.15 6.84
CA GLN A 5 -20.63 3.57 7.79
C GLN A 5 -20.21 2.16 7.37
N PHE A 6 -21.15 1.35 6.89
CA PHE A 6 -20.86 0.02 6.39
C PHE A 6 -19.91 0.06 5.19
N ASN A 7 -20.18 0.93 4.22
CA ASN A 7 -19.34 1.08 3.03
C ASN A 7 -17.94 1.56 3.41
N LYS A 8 -17.83 2.52 4.33
CA LYS A 8 -16.56 3.02 4.81
C LYS A 8 -15.75 1.94 5.52
N ALA A 9 -16.40 1.17 6.39
CA ALA A 9 -15.76 0.06 7.09
C ALA A 9 -15.24 -0.99 6.10
N LYS A 10 -16.01 -1.29 5.06
CA LYS A 10 -15.62 -2.24 4.02
C LYS A 10 -14.37 -1.77 3.27
N GLU A 11 -14.33 -0.50 2.88
CA GLU A 11 -13.16 0.08 2.21
C GLU A 11 -11.90 0.01 3.08
N ILE A 12 -12.03 0.34 4.36
CA ILE A 12 -10.92 0.27 5.31
C ILE A 12 -10.41 -1.16 5.46
N MET A 13 -11.31 -2.12 5.58
CA MET A 13 -10.95 -3.53 5.71
C MET A 13 -10.25 -4.07 4.48
N GLU A 14 -10.68 -3.66 3.28
CA GLU A 14 -10.04 -4.06 2.02
C GLU A 14 -8.62 -3.48 1.92
N GLU A 15 -8.44 -2.20 2.23
CA GLU A 15 -7.12 -1.57 2.24
C GLU A 15 -6.20 -2.23 3.26
N LYS A 16 -6.71 -2.50 4.47
CA LYS A 16 -5.96 -3.17 5.51
C LYS A 16 -5.48 -4.55 5.06
N LYS A 17 -6.35 -5.32 4.44
CA LYS A 17 -6.02 -6.65 3.93
C LYS A 17 -4.91 -6.59 2.88
N GLU A 18 -4.99 -5.66 1.93
CA GLU A 18 -3.98 -5.47 0.91
C GLU A 18 -2.62 -5.12 1.52
N LEU A 19 -2.60 -4.22 2.49
CA LEU A 19 -1.36 -3.82 3.17
C LEU A 19 -0.77 -4.97 3.99
N GLU A 20 -1.59 -5.75 4.67
CA GLU A 20 -1.11 -6.92 5.43
C GLU A 20 -0.51 -7.99 4.51
N GLU A 21 -1.14 -8.26 3.38
CA GLU A 21 -0.61 -9.19 2.39
C GLU A 21 0.70 -8.69 1.78
N PHE A 22 0.78 -7.39 1.50
CA PHE A 22 2.00 -6.76 1.01
C PHE A 22 3.13 -6.91 2.03
N LEU A 23 2.88 -6.61 3.30
CA LEU A 23 3.89 -6.74 4.36
C LEU A 23 4.36 -8.18 4.52
N ARG A 24 3.47 -9.14 4.38
CA ARG A 24 3.84 -10.56 4.47
C ARG A 24 4.91 -10.91 3.43
N VAL A 25 4.72 -10.48 2.19
CA VAL A 25 5.68 -10.72 1.11
C VAL A 25 6.94 -9.88 1.30
N PHE A 26 6.77 -8.62 1.67
CA PHE A 26 7.85 -7.66 1.91
C PHE A 26 8.82 -8.16 2.97
N ASN A 27 8.30 -8.69 4.08
CA ASN A 27 9.13 -9.20 5.19
C ASN A 27 9.82 -10.52 4.90
N LYS A 28 9.39 -11.27 3.88
CA LYS A 28 10.04 -12.53 3.50
C LYS A 28 11.39 -12.35 2.81
N GLY A 29 11.74 -11.12 2.42
CA GLY A 29 13.05 -10.84 1.85
C GLY A 29 13.23 -11.23 0.40
N TYR A 30 12.13 -11.40 -0.34
CA TYR A 30 12.20 -11.57 -1.80
C TYR A 30 12.61 -10.26 -2.45
N ARG A 31 12.90 -10.31 -3.75
CA ARG A 31 13.24 -9.09 -4.48
C ARG A 31 12.11 -8.08 -4.39
N ILE A 32 12.43 -6.91 -3.86
CA ILE A 32 11.49 -5.82 -3.70
C ILE A 32 11.83 -4.74 -4.69
N ARG A 33 10.82 -4.27 -5.40
CA ARG A 33 10.96 -3.15 -6.33
C ARG A 33 9.91 -2.10 -6.02
N VAL A 34 10.31 -0.86 -6.05
CA VAL A 34 9.37 0.26 -5.98
C VAL A 34 9.08 0.69 -7.41
N VAL A 35 7.80 0.67 -7.76
CA VAL A 35 7.36 0.95 -9.13
C VAL A 35 6.54 2.24 -9.14
N ALA A 36 6.88 3.12 -10.07
CA ALA A 36 6.08 4.30 -10.36
C ALA A 36 5.61 4.20 -11.81
N THR A 37 4.33 4.45 -12.04
CA THR A 37 3.74 4.39 -13.36
C THR A 37 3.40 5.79 -13.84
N GLU A 38 3.95 6.18 -14.98
CA GLU A 38 3.60 7.43 -15.63
C GLU A 38 2.43 7.17 -16.58
N GLN A 39 1.29 7.79 -16.28
CA GLN A 39 0.12 7.66 -17.14
C GLN A 39 0.27 8.54 -18.37
N SER A 40 0.01 7.95 -19.53
CA SER A 40 -0.01 8.69 -20.79
C SER A 40 -1.25 9.58 -20.86
N SER A 41 -1.08 10.81 -21.36
CA SER A 41 -2.19 11.75 -21.58
C SER A 41 -2.94 11.46 -22.88
N THR A 42 -2.45 10.56 -23.72
CA THR A 42 -3.07 10.20 -25.00
C THR A 42 -3.30 8.70 -25.08
N SER A 43 -4.36 8.30 -25.77
CA SER A 43 -4.71 6.89 -25.95
C SER A 43 -3.73 6.12 -26.85
N LEU A 44 -2.84 6.82 -27.53
CA LEU A 44 -1.85 6.24 -28.44
C LEU A 44 -0.53 5.90 -27.75
N ASP A 45 -0.24 6.53 -26.60
CA ASP A 45 0.97 6.28 -25.84
C ASP A 45 0.71 5.22 -24.77
N ARG A 46 1.69 4.35 -24.55
CA ARG A 46 1.63 3.38 -23.47
C ARG A 46 2.12 4.01 -22.17
N ASP A 47 1.52 3.60 -21.05
CA ASP A 47 2.01 3.95 -19.74
C ASP A 47 3.44 3.45 -19.57
N ARG A 48 4.29 4.29 -18.99
CA ARG A 48 5.67 3.92 -18.69
C ARG A 48 5.81 3.55 -17.23
N GLU A 49 6.48 2.44 -16.99
CA GLU A 49 6.80 2.02 -15.64
C GLU A 49 8.27 2.26 -15.34
N TYR A 50 8.52 2.86 -14.20
CA TYR A 50 9.86 3.05 -13.67
C TYR A 50 9.97 2.26 -12.37
N SER A 51 10.99 1.44 -12.25
CA SER A 51 11.20 0.66 -11.04
C SER A 51 12.61 0.85 -10.52
N ILE A 52 12.72 0.92 -9.19
CA ILE A 52 14.01 0.93 -8.51
C ILE A 52 14.08 -0.26 -7.56
N PRO A 53 15.25 -0.89 -7.43
CA PRO A 53 15.39 -1.97 -6.47
C PRO A 53 15.39 -1.42 -5.05
N CYS A 54 14.71 -2.13 -4.16
CA CYS A 54 14.72 -1.82 -2.73
C CYS A 54 15.50 -2.91 -2.02
N LYS A 55 16.69 -2.59 -1.54
CA LYS A 55 17.51 -3.54 -0.82
C LYS A 55 17.04 -3.69 0.62
N ARG A 56 17.03 -4.92 1.11
CA ARG A 56 16.74 -5.21 2.51
C ARG A 56 17.75 -4.46 3.40
N GLU A 57 17.26 -3.92 4.51
CA GLU A 57 18.06 -3.14 5.46
C GLU A 57 18.49 -1.76 4.96
N SER A 58 18.06 -1.32 3.79
CA SER A 58 18.28 0.04 3.35
C SER A 58 17.35 1.02 4.05
N SER A 59 17.70 2.30 4.01
CA SER A 59 16.84 3.37 4.54
C SER A 59 15.46 3.37 3.87
N LEU A 60 15.44 3.13 2.56
CA LEU A 60 14.20 3.07 1.78
C LEU A 60 13.31 1.93 2.27
N TYR A 61 13.88 0.75 2.52
CA TYR A 61 13.16 -0.39 3.06
C TYR A 61 12.54 -0.06 4.41
N ASN A 62 13.31 0.53 5.31
CA ASN A 62 12.83 0.90 6.63
C ASN A 62 11.74 1.96 6.57
N ASP A 63 11.87 2.95 5.70
CA ASP A 63 10.88 4.00 5.51
C ASP A 63 9.56 3.46 4.98
N ILE A 64 9.62 2.56 3.99
CA ILE A 64 8.42 1.92 3.42
C ILE A 64 7.73 1.08 4.49
N SER A 65 8.48 0.24 5.21
CA SER A 65 7.94 -0.62 6.26
C SER A 65 7.25 0.20 7.35
N LYS A 66 7.89 1.27 7.80
CA LYS A 66 7.33 2.18 8.79
C LYS A 66 6.05 2.84 8.29
N SER A 67 6.05 3.35 7.07
CA SER A 67 4.89 4.00 6.47
C SER A 67 3.69 3.06 6.40
N ILE A 68 3.91 1.80 6.02
CA ILE A 68 2.84 0.80 5.94
C ILE A 68 2.31 0.48 7.34
N CYS A 69 3.19 0.30 8.33
CA CYS A 69 2.77 0.02 9.70
C CYS A 69 1.98 1.20 10.29
N ASP A 70 2.42 2.42 10.04
CA ASP A 70 1.71 3.63 10.48
C ASP A 70 0.33 3.72 9.83
N ARG A 71 0.22 3.41 8.55
CA ARG A 71 -1.05 3.41 7.83
C ARG A 71 -2.00 2.35 8.39
N LEU A 72 -1.51 1.14 8.68
CA LEU A 72 -2.31 0.08 9.29
C LEU A 72 -2.84 0.50 10.66
N HIS A 73 -2.01 1.17 11.45
CA HIS A 73 -2.41 1.68 12.76
C HIS A 73 -3.56 2.69 12.63
N LEU A 74 -3.45 3.63 11.69
CA LEU A 74 -4.50 4.61 11.42
C LEU A 74 -5.79 3.94 10.95
N LEU A 75 -5.71 2.94 10.09
CA LEU A 75 -6.89 2.21 9.62
C LEU A 75 -7.60 1.48 10.76
N ASN A 76 -6.85 0.88 11.67
CA ASN A 76 -7.42 0.25 12.86
C ASN A 76 -8.13 1.26 13.75
N GLU A 77 -7.56 2.44 13.95
CA GLU A 77 -8.19 3.51 14.72
C GLU A 77 -9.47 3.99 14.05
N GLU A 78 -9.49 4.14 12.74
CA GLU A 78 -10.68 4.53 12.00
C GLU A 78 -11.79 3.50 12.12
N LEU A 79 -11.47 2.20 12.09
CA LEU A 79 -12.45 1.14 12.31
C LEU A 79 -13.07 1.20 13.70
N GLU A 80 -12.28 1.49 14.72
CA GLU A 80 -12.78 1.60 16.09
C GLU A 80 -13.77 2.77 16.27
N LYS A 81 -13.64 3.81 15.45
CA LYS A 81 -14.52 4.98 15.50
C LYS A 81 -15.83 4.80 14.74
N ILE A 82 -15.95 3.77 13.95
CA ILE A 82 -17.19 3.43 13.25
C ILE A 82 -18.04 2.48 14.12
#